data_18f6a036f9221c64de4d3cad7e806f88
#
_entry.id   18f6a036f9221c64de4d3cad7e806f88
#
_cell.length_a   1.000
_cell.length_b   1.000
_cell.length_c   1.000
_cell.angle_alpha   90.00
_cell.angle_beta   90.00
_cell.angle_gamma   90.00
#
_symmetry.space_group_name_H-M   'P 1'
#
loop_
_entity.id
_entity.type
_entity.pdbx_description
1 polymer ?
#
loop_
_entity_poly.entity_id
_entity_poly.type
_entity_poly.pdbx_seq_one_letter_code
_entity_poly.pdbx_strand_id
1 'polypeptide(L)'
;QDLLMVEDAGLFIDSLGGFPGVYSSYVHKTLGCEGIIRLLSHLQTEDSVRLAKLRSAEFKAVTVLWKQGEIFVGSGKCSGYIGEKIVDGNGFGYDPIFVPYDLDSDGKSLSAGEYGEVSTHGMSFGGVEMDTKKKFSHRTRALNDLVNQLPSP
;
A
#
# COMPACT_ATOMS: atom_id res chain seq x y z
N GLN A 1 -13.40 23.61 -19.90
CA GLN A 1 -12.76 22.30 -20.09
C GLN A 1 -13.17 21.36 -18.94
N ASP A 2 -14.00 20.39 -19.28
CA ASP A 2 -14.76 19.62 -18.29
C ASP A 2 -14.02 18.31 -17.95
N LEU A 3 -12.88 18.45 -17.28
CA LEU A 3 -12.05 17.34 -16.81
C LEU A 3 -11.54 17.62 -15.41
N LEU A 4 -11.89 16.75 -14.48
CA LEU A 4 -11.40 16.81 -13.10
C LEU A 4 -11.00 15.40 -12.64
N MET A 5 -9.80 15.28 -12.10
CA MET A 5 -9.30 14.04 -11.50
C MET A 5 -8.95 14.27 -10.04
N VAL A 6 -9.42 13.40 -9.18
CA VAL A 6 -9.07 13.37 -7.75
C VAL A 6 -8.58 11.98 -7.37
N GLU A 7 -7.68 11.93 -6.41
CA GLU A 7 -7.11 10.70 -5.89
C GLU A 7 -7.14 10.72 -4.36
N ASP A 8 -7.44 9.58 -3.76
CA ASP A 8 -7.29 9.36 -2.33
C ASP A 8 -6.61 8.01 -2.10
N ALA A 9 -5.75 7.96 -1.10
CA ALA A 9 -5.01 6.75 -0.75
C ALA A 9 -4.90 6.62 0.77
N GLY A 10 -4.82 5.39 1.26
CA GLY A 10 -4.70 5.13 2.68
C GLY A 10 -4.06 3.79 2.99
N LEU A 11 -3.62 3.66 4.24
CA LEU A 11 -3.11 2.45 4.84
C LEU A 11 -4.22 1.80 5.69
N PHE A 12 -4.47 0.51 5.45
CA PHE A 12 -5.51 -0.26 6.13
C PHE A 12 -4.85 -1.47 6.81
N ILE A 13 -4.88 -1.51 8.14
CA ILE A 13 -4.25 -2.57 8.94
C ILE A 13 -5.33 -3.51 9.47
N ASP A 14 -5.26 -4.79 9.11
CA ASP A 14 -6.32 -5.75 9.39
C ASP A 14 -6.59 -5.93 10.88
N SER A 15 -5.53 -6.09 11.68
CA SER A 15 -5.65 -6.27 13.15
C SER A 15 -6.20 -5.04 13.88
N LEU A 16 -6.22 -3.88 13.22
CA LEU A 16 -6.80 -2.65 13.74
C LEU A 16 -8.16 -2.30 13.08
N GLY A 17 -8.82 -3.29 12.47
CA GLY A 17 -10.11 -3.10 11.82
C GLY A 17 -10.08 -2.18 10.61
N GLY A 18 -8.93 -2.03 9.97
CA GLY A 18 -8.71 -1.14 8.84
C GLY A 18 -8.16 0.25 9.21
N PHE A 19 -7.99 0.54 10.52
CA PHE A 19 -7.34 1.79 10.95
C PHE A 19 -5.88 1.82 10.47
N PRO A 20 -5.31 2.96 10.03
CA PRO A 20 -5.89 4.30 10.00
C PRO A 20 -6.89 4.57 8.86
N GLY A 21 -6.90 3.77 7.78
CA GLY A 21 -7.90 3.85 6.71
C GLY A 21 -8.02 5.23 6.10
N VAL A 22 -9.23 5.78 6.10
CA VAL A 22 -9.53 7.13 5.56
C VAL A 22 -8.83 8.25 6.33
N TYR A 23 -8.36 7.98 7.53
CA TYR A 23 -7.63 8.95 8.38
C TYR A 23 -6.12 8.84 8.26
N SER A 24 -5.60 8.12 7.26
CA SER A 24 -4.18 7.81 7.12
C SER A 24 -3.28 9.03 7.17
N SER A 25 -3.63 10.11 6.48
CA SER A 25 -2.84 11.34 6.50
C SER A 25 -2.83 12.01 7.87
N TYR A 26 -3.97 12.10 8.54
CA TYR A 26 -4.07 12.67 9.89
C TYR A 26 -3.30 11.85 10.92
N VAL A 27 -3.45 10.53 10.88
CA VAL A 27 -2.76 9.62 11.80
C VAL A 27 -1.25 9.64 11.58
N HIS A 28 -0.79 9.75 10.34
CA HIS A 28 0.63 9.90 10.05
C HIS A 28 1.21 11.17 10.67
N LYS A 29 0.48 12.28 10.62
CA LYS A 29 0.89 13.57 11.20
C LYS A 29 0.86 13.60 12.73
N THR A 30 0.08 12.73 13.36
CA THR A 30 -0.12 12.69 14.82
C THR A 30 0.65 11.53 15.45
N LEU A 31 0.26 10.29 15.18
CA LEU A 31 0.93 9.09 15.71
C LEU A 31 2.22 8.76 14.97
N GLY A 32 2.25 8.98 13.65
CA GLY A 32 3.38 8.64 12.80
C GLY A 32 3.63 7.13 12.70
N CYS A 33 4.70 6.78 12.01
CA CYS A 33 5.13 5.38 11.88
C CYS A 33 5.43 4.74 13.25
N GLU A 34 6.06 5.50 14.14
CA GLU A 34 6.38 5.03 15.50
C GLU A 34 5.12 4.66 16.28
N GLY A 35 4.07 5.49 16.21
CA GLY A 35 2.81 5.21 16.88
C GLY A 35 2.11 3.96 16.33
N ILE A 36 2.14 3.75 15.03
CA ILE A 36 1.61 2.52 14.41
C ILE A 36 2.36 1.28 14.91
N ILE A 37 3.69 1.32 14.94
CA ILE A 37 4.50 0.21 15.46
C ILE A 37 4.15 -0.08 16.92
N ARG A 38 3.97 0.95 17.74
CA ARG A 38 3.56 0.79 19.14
C ARG A 38 2.18 0.13 19.28
N LEU A 39 1.21 0.51 18.47
CA LEU A 39 -0.12 -0.10 18.47
C LEU A 39 -0.07 -1.60 18.17
N LEU A 40 0.90 -2.05 17.38
CA LEU A 40 1.08 -3.44 16.97
C LEU A 40 2.11 -4.20 17.81
N SER A 41 2.69 -3.57 18.82
CA SER A 41 3.80 -4.15 19.60
C SER A 41 3.45 -5.44 20.36
N HIS A 42 2.17 -5.65 20.66
CA HIS A 42 1.68 -6.87 21.30
C HIS A 42 1.60 -8.08 20.35
N LEU A 43 1.70 -7.84 19.04
CA LEU A 43 1.68 -8.90 18.02
C LEU A 43 3.11 -9.41 17.80
N GLN A 44 3.52 -10.37 18.61
CA GLN A 44 4.85 -10.95 18.63
C GLN A 44 4.81 -12.46 18.37
N THR A 45 5.72 -12.96 17.57
CA THR A 45 5.96 -14.39 17.37
C THR A 45 7.34 -14.57 16.71
N GLU A 46 7.98 -15.70 16.96
CA GLU A 46 9.26 -16.06 16.33
C GLU A 46 9.08 -16.57 14.88
N ASP A 47 7.86 -16.99 14.52
CA ASP A 47 7.52 -17.40 13.16
C ASP A 47 7.28 -16.18 12.28
N SER A 48 8.20 -15.93 11.34
CA SER A 48 8.16 -14.75 10.46
C SER A 48 6.93 -14.71 9.54
N VAL A 49 6.46 -15.86 9.09
CA VAL A 49 5.25 -15.94 8.24
C VAL A 49 4.02 -15.61 9.06
N ARG A 50 3.93 -16.14 10.27
CA ARG A 50 2.84 -15.83 11.20
C ARG A 50 2.87 -14.36 11.61
N LEU A 51 4.04 -13.80 11.86
CA LEU A 51 4.20 -12.39 12.19
C LEU A 51 3.65 -11.50 11.08
N ALA A 52 4.02 -11.78 9.82
CA ALA A 52 3.51 -11.05 8.68
C ALA A 52 1.98 -11.12 8.58
N LYS A 53 1.38 -12.28 8.82
CA LYS A 53 -0.08 -12.44 8.83
C LYS A 53 -0.76 -11.65 9.95
N LEU A 54 -0.20 -11.67 11.16
CA LEU A 54 -0.73 -10.91 12.31
C LEU A 54 -0.69 -9.40 12.07
N ARG A 55 0.29 -8.93 11.32
CA ARG A 55 0.52 -7.51 11.02
C ARG A 55 0.11 -7.13 9.60
N SER A 56 -0.74 -7.94 8.98
CA SER A 56 -1.21 -7.77 7.61
C SER A 56 -1.84 -6.40 7.39
N ALA A 57 -1.52 -5.80 6.26
CA ALA A 57 -2.00 -4.46 5.89
C ALA A 57 -2.07 -4.31 4.38
N GLU A 58 -2.81 -3.31 3.93
CA GLU A 58 -2.90 -2.93 2.53
C GLU A 58 -2.80 -1.42 2.37
N PHE A 59 -2.04 -0.98 1.36
CA PHE A 59 -2.26 0.33 0.77
C PHE A 59 -3.39 0.22 -0.25
N LYS A 60 -4.35 1.14 -0.19
CA LYS A 60 -5.42 1.25 -1.17
C LYS A 60 -5.44 2.66 -1.75
N ALA A 61 -5.66 2.77 -3.06
CA ALA A 61 -5.88 4.03 -3.75
C ALA A 61 -7.14 3.98 -4.58
N VAL A 62 -7.84 5.11 -4.64
CA VAL A 62 -8.99 5.33 -5.51
C VAL A 62 -8.72 6.58 -6.31
N THR A 63 -8.85 6.49 -7.62
CA THR A 63 -8.77 7.63 -8.54
C THR A 63 -10.13 7.83 -9.18
N VAL A 64 -10.65 9.04 -9.13
CA VAL A 64 -11.93 9.40 -9.73
C VAL A 64 -11.70 10.44 -10.81
N LEU A 65 -12.18 10.15 -11.99
CA LEU A 65 -12.18 11.07 -13.13
C LEU A 65 -13.60 11.49 -13.46
N TRP A 66 -13.86 12.80 -13.44
CA TRP A 66 -15.05 13.38 -14.03
C TRP A 66 -14.68 13.97 -15.40
N LYS A 67 -15.39 13.50 -16.42
CA LYS A 67 -15.15 13.90 -17.80
C LYS A 67 -16.49 14.04 -18.52
N GLN A 68 -16.81 15.27 -18.93
CA GLN A 68 -18.00 15.57 -19.73
C GLN A 68 -19.32 15.01 -19.14
N GLY A 69 -19.48 15.12 -17.83
CA GLY A 69 -20.68 14.62 -17.14
C GLY A 69 -20.65 13.13 -16.76
N GLU A 70 -19.63 12.38 -17.17
CA GLU A 70 -19.44 10.99 -16.79
C GLU A 70 -18.39 10.85 -15.68
N ILE A 71 -18.58 9.86 -14.80
CA ILE A 71 -17.67 9.55 -13.70
C ILE A 71 -17.05 8.17 -13.94
N PHE A 72 -15.74 8.12 -13.88
CA PHE A 72 -14.95 6.89 -13.93
C PHE A 72 -14.20 6.72 -12.61
N VAL A 73 -14.19 5.51 -12.08
CA VAL A 73 -13.54 5.20 -10.81
C VAL A 73 -12.56 4.05 -11.00
N GLY A 74 -11.29 4.30 -10.74
CA GLY A 74 -10.25 3.28 -10.71
C GLY A 74 -9.79 3.02 -9.28
N SER A 75 -9.52 1.77 -8.95
CA SER A 75 -8.98 1.38 -7.65
C SER A 75 -7.77 0.47 -7.80
N GLY A 76 -6.86 0.58 -6.84
CA GLY A 76 -5.66 -0.25 -6.79
C GLY A 76 -5.23 -0.50 -5.36
N LYS A 77 -4.57 -1.63 -5.12
CA LYS A 77 -4.06 -1.99 -3.81
C LYS A 77 -2.68 -2.61 -3.88
N CYS A 78 -1.96 -2.51 -2.79
CA CYS A 78 -0.70 -3.21 -2.54
C CYS A 78 -0.82 -3.91 -1.19
N SER A 79 -0.76 -5.23 -1.19
CA SER A 79 -0.85 -6.06 0.01
C SER A 79 0.53 -6.30 0.61
N GLY A 80 0.59 -6.35 1.94
CA GLY A 80 1.82 -6.56 2.67
C GLY A 80 1.57 -6.62 4.17
N TYR A 81 2.53 -6.17 4.95
CA TYR A 81 2.44 -6.13 6.40
C TYR A 81 3.26 -4.98 6.99
N ILE A 82 2.97 -4.65 8.23
CA ILE A 82 3.73 -3.64 8.98
C ILE A 82 4.93 -4.32 9.63
N GLY A 83 6.13 -3.86 9.27
CA GLY A 83 7.38 -4.31 9.89
C GLY A 83 7.50 -3.91 11.35
N GLU A 84 8.47 -4.49 12.04
CA GLU A 84 8.72 -4.21 13.46
C GLU A 84 9.63 -3.00 13.67
N LYS A 85 10.25 -2.51 12.60
CA LYS A 85 11.24 -1.43 12.64
C LYS A 85 10.91 -0.37 11.59
N ILE A 86 11.31 0.86 11.92
CA ILE A 86 11.32 1.96 10.96
C ILE A 86 12.61 1.87 10.14
N VAL A 87 12.47 1.83 8.83
CA VAL A 87 13.60 1.90 7.90
C VAL A 87 13.46 3.20 7.11
N ASP A 88 14.17 4.23 7.58
CA ASP A 88 14.20 5.53 6.91
C ASP A 88 15.06 5.48 5.65
N GLY A 89 14.74 6.35 4.71
CA GLY A 89 15.50 6.48 3.47
C GLY A 89 14.65 7.01 2.34
N ASN A 90 14.15 6.12 1.51
CA ASN A 90 13.35 6.46 0.34
C ASN A 90 11.85 6.51 0.68
N GLY A 91 11.09 7.20 -0.16
CA GLY A 91 9.65 7.25 -0.06
C GLY A 91 9.12 8.29 0.95
N PHE A 92 7.86 8.13 1.32
CA PHE A 92 7.12 9.06 2.18
C PHE A 92 6.00 8.33 2.94
N GLY A 93 5.41 9.04 3.90
CA GLY A 93 4.28 8.51 4.66
C GLY A 93 4.65 7.25 5.45
N TYR A 94 3.91 6.17 5.24
CA TYR A 94 4.11 4.89 5.91
C TYR A 94 5.13 3.97 5.25
N ASP A 95 5.78 4.40 4.19
CA ASP A 95 6.81 3.62 3.49
C ASP A 95 7.89 3.04 4.41
N PRO A 96 8.35 3.77 5.45
CA PRO A 96 9.35 3.25 6.38
C PRO A 96 8.96 1.97 7.13
N ILE A 97 7.68 1.66 7.22
CA ILE A 97 7.16 0.51 8.00
C ILE A 97 6.37 -0.51 7.18
N PHE A 98 6.06 -0.23 5.92
CA PHE A 98 5.27 -1.13 5.10
C PHE A 98 6.17 -2.05 4.26
N VAL A 99 6.03 -3.37 4.48
CA VAL A 99 6.74 -4.40 3.72
C VAL A 99 5.74 -5.06 2.77
N PRO A 100 5.90 -4.90 1.44
CA PRO A 100 4.98 -5.54 0.49
C PRO A 100 5.21 -7.04 0.43
N TYR A 101 4.14 -7.80 0.19
CA TYR A 101 4.29 -9.18 -0.27
C TYR A 101 4.85 -9.20 -1.67
N ASP A 102 5.59 -10.25 -2.00
CA ASP A 102 6.15 -10.43 -3.33
C ASP A 102 5.05 -10.52 -4.39
N LEU A 103 5.41 -10.22 -5.63
CA LEU A 103 4.52 -10.34 -6.77
C LEU A 103 4.96 -11.51 -7.66
N ASP A 104 3.97 -12.16 -8.29
CA ASP A 104 4.22 -13.16 -9.31
C ASP A 104 4.62 -12.50 -10.66
N SER A 105 4.83 -13.32 -11.68
CA SER A 105 5.17 -12.87 -13.04
C SER A 105 4.10 -11.96 -13.68
N ASP A 106 2.85 -12.08 -13.24
CA ASP A 106 1.72 -11.26 -13.72
C ASP A 106 1.52 -9.99 -12.90
N GLY A 107 2.37 -9.75 -11.89
CA GLY A 107 2.27 -8.61 -11.01
C GLY A 107 1.20 -8.72 -9.93
N LYS A 108 0.69 -9.94 -9.68
CA LYS A 108 -0.27 -10.20 -8.61
C LYS A 108 0.46 -10.44 -7.28
N SER A 109 -0.13 -9.94 -6.21
CA SER A 109 0.38 -10.12 -4.86
C SER A 109 0.26 -11.58 -4.42
N LEU A 110 1.36 -12.11 -3.92
CA LEU A 110 1.42 -13.40 -3.25
C LEU A 110 1.01 -13.28 -1.78
N SER A 111 1.02 -14.39 -1.06
CA SER A 111 0.72 -14.43 0.38
C SER A 111 1.99 -14.40 1.22
N ALA A 112 1.83 -14.19 2.53
CA ALA A 112 2.95 -14.25 3.47
C ALA A 112 3.68 -15.59 3.39
N GLY A 113 5.01 -15.52 3.26
CA GLY A 113 5.86 -16.70 3.14
C GLY A 113 6.05 -17.24 1.72
N GLU A 114 5.32 -16.71 0.76
CA GLU A 114 5.53 -17.02 -0.67
C GLU A 114 6.56 -16.07 -1.27
N TYR A 115 7.36 -16.57 -2.20
CA TYR A 115 8.39 -15.81 -2.88
C TYR A 115 8.03 -15.65 -4.36
N GLY A 116 8.23 -14.45 -4.88
CA GLY A 116 7.88 -14.10 -6.25
C GLY A 116 9.03 -13.49 -7.03
N GLU A 117 8.80 -13.23 -8.31
CA GLU A 117 9.79 -12.63 -9.20
C GLU A 117 10.10 -11.17 -8.84
N VAL A 118 9.12 -10.44 -8.33
CA VAL A 118 9.29 -9.08 -7.86
C VAL A 118 9.23 -9.07 -6.34
N SER A 119 10.34 -8.73 -5.71
CA SER A 119 10.51 -8.81 -4.26
C SER A 119 11.31 -7.64 -3.71
N THR A 120 10.97 -7.23 -2.50
CA THR A 120 11.82 -6.33 -1.69
C THR A 120 12.71 -7.11 -0.72
N HIS A 121 12.67 -8.43 -0.78
CA HIS A 121 13.41 -9.32 0.13
C HIS A 121 13.14 -9.02 1.61
N GLY A 122 11.88 -8.73 1.95
CA GLY A 122 11.47 -8.40 3.32
C GLY A 122 11.81 -6.99 3.77
N MET A 123 12.28 -6.13 2.86
CA MET A 123 12.56 -4.73 3.17
C MET A 123 11.30 -3.88 3.01
N SER A 124 11.08 -2.94 3.94
CA SER A 124 10.02 -1.94 3.77
C SER A 124 10.32 -1.00 2.60
N PHE A 125 9.31 -0.31 2.12
CA PHE A 125 9.48 0.66 1.04
C PHE A 125 10.49 1.78 1.37
N GLY A 126 10.70 2.09 2.65
CA GLY A 126 11.73 3.05 3.06
C GLY A 126 13.15 2.60 2.72
N GLY A 127 13.39 1.31 2.60
CA GLY A 127 14.70 0.74 2.32
C GLY A 127 14.95 0.33 0.88
N VAL A 128 14.01 0.58 -0.05
CA VAL A 128 14.13 0.16 -1.45
C VAL A 128 14.19 1.35 -2.40
N GLU A 129 14.76 1.12 -3.58
CA GLU A 129 14.80 2.10 -4.66
C GLU A 129 13.39 2.40 -5.21
N MET A 130 13.18 3.64 -5.69
CA MET A 130 11.90 4.06 -6.25
C MET A 130 11.45 3.22 -7.44
N ASP A 131 12.37 2.75 -8.28
CA ASP A 131 12.05 1.89 -9.41
C ASP A 131 11.48 0.54 -8.98
N THR A 132 11.98 -0.02 -7.87
CA THR A 132 11.43 -1.23 -7.26
C THR A 132 10.05 -0.95 -6.67
N LYS A 133 9.90 0.13 -5.91
CA LYS A 133 8.62 0.51 -5.30
C LYS A 133 7.52 0.70 -6.35
N LYS A 134 7.81 1.29 -7.49
CA LYS A 134 6.84 1.51 -8.57
C LYS A 134 6.15 0.24 -9.05
N LYS A 135 6.83 -0.90 -9.00
CA LYS A 135 6.28 -2.20 -9.39
C LYS A 135 5.13 -2.65 -8.48
N PHE A 136 5.09 -2.15 -7.25
CA PHE A 136 4.06 -2.46 -6.25
C PHE A 136 2.97 -1.38 -6.14
N SER A 137 3.12 -0.24 -6.81
CA SER A 137 2.34 0.97 -6.55
C SER A 137 0.82 0.75 -6.68
N HIS A 138 0.11 0.97 -5.58
CA HIS A 138 -1.34 1.00 -5.51
C HIS A 138 -1.94 2.14 -6.34
N ARG A 139 -1.27 3.29 -6.38
CA ARG A 139 -1.67 4.46 -7.17
C ARG A 139 -1.58 4.19 -8.67
N THR A 140 -0.48 3.59 -9.12
CA THR A 140 -0.33 3.18 -10.52
C THR A 140 -1.40 2.19 -10.93
N ARG A 141 -1.72 1.24 -10.06
CA ARG A 141 -2.80 0.26 -10.30
C ARG A 141 -4.17 0.92 -10.41
N ALA A 142 -4.46 1.88 -9.53
CA ALA A 142 -5.71 2.65 -9.58
C ALA A 142 -5.83 3.44 -10.89
N LEU A 143 -4.75 4.08 -11.31
CA LEU A 143 -4.73 4.84 -12.56
C LEU A 143 -4.90 3.94 -13.78
N ASN A 144 -4.23 2.79 -13.81
CA ASN A 144 -4.38 1.82 -14.90
C ASN A 144 -5.80 1.25 -14.96
N ASP A 145 -6.40 0.94 -13.82
CA ASP A 145 -7.79 0.50 -13.74
C ASP A 145 -8.75 1.55 -14.30
N LEU A 146 -8.53 2.82 -13.96
CA LEU A 146 -9.28 3.94 -14.50
C LEU A 146 -9.12 4.06 -16.02
N VAL A 147 -7.90 4.04 -16.52
CA VAL A 147 -7.59 4.20 -17.96
C VAL A 147 -8.23 3.09 -18.78
N ASN A 148 -8.24 1.86 -18.26
CA ASN A 148 -8.85 0.72 -18.94
C ASN A 148 -10.38 0.85 -19.09
N GLN A 149 -11.02 1.71 -18.32
CA GLN A 149 -12.46 1.98 -18.39
C GLN A 149 -12.80 3.09 -19.39
N LEU A 150 -11.81 3.88 -19.82
CA LEU A 150 -12.05 4.97 -20.75
C LEU A 150 -12.32 4.43 -22.17
N PRO A 151 -13.28 5.02 -22.90
CA PRO A 151 -13.52 4.62 -24.29
C PRO A 151 -12.28 4.90 -25.13
N SER A 152 -12.02 3.99 -26.07
CA SER A 152 -10.95 4.16 -27.06
C SER A 152 -11.19 5.42 -27.89
N PRO A 153 -10.15 6.14 -28.26
CA PRO A 153 -10.28 7.35 -29.08
C PRO A 153 -10.81 7.05 -30.50
#